data_b199a5ab61cdf5d3ec308361e6b135ab
#
_entry.id   b199a5ab61cdf5d3ec308361e6b135ab
#
_cell.length_a   1.000
_cell.length_b   1.000
_cell.length_c   1.000
_cell.angle_alpha   90.00
_cell.angle_beta   90.00
_cell.angle_gamma   90.00
#
_symmetry.space_group_name_H-M   'P 1'
#
loop_
_entity.id
_entity.type
_entity.pdbx_description
1 polymer ?
#
loop_
_entity_poly.entity_id
_entity_poly.type
_entity_poly.pdbx_seq_one_letter_code
_entity_poly.pdbx_strand_id
1 'polypeptide(L)'
;SISASIDKNKGGEITACGFYYSTVHDTPDSQDVQVSSSTAGNAVTANLTGLEEGQTYYIRAYAVNEAGMSYGDVAVFRTVAVTLPVVKMNEITNVTPSSAKLYGTVTSAGSGIIHRKGFCWSNTQTSPLLGQDASCEVSTGEDAYSYALTGLSGKTKYYVRAYAENEKGISYSETAEFQTGSAAVIPTLGGTTVSEIGETSAKAVATVVSDGGISVSAKGFCYSSTNNQPTLEAGIVFSDASTGGSITGVLKDLEPNAKYYIRAYATNGEGTAYGVVNEFSTQKESSSTPTVGVTVINTVTK
;
A
#
# COMPACT_ATOMS: atom_id res chain seq x y z
N SER A 1 27.70 10.24 32.61
CA SER A 1 28.95 10.31 33.40
C SER A 1 29.02 11.60 34.20
N ILE A 2 29.73 11.55 35.29
CA ILE A 2 29.98 12.67 36.19
C ILE A 2 31.47 12.80 36.40
N SER A 3 31.95 14.03 36.69
CA SER A 3 33.36 14.29 36.97
C SER A 3 33.53 15.39 38.01
N ALA A 4 34.61 15.33 38.75
CA ALA A 4 35.07 16.35 39.66
C ALA A 4 36.60 16.46 39.59
N SER A 5 37.17 17.56 40.06
CA SER A 5 38.59 17.74 40.18
C SER A 5 39.05 17.72 41.66
N ILE A 6 40.25 17.21 41.89
CA ILE A 6 40.95 17.35 43.18
C ILE A 6 41.98 18.47 43.02
N ASP A 7 41.63 19.67 43.48
CA ASP A 7 42.44 20.86 43.25
C ASP A 7 43.69 20.93 44.15
N LYS A 8 43.60 20.36 45.37
CA LYS A 8 44.69 20.32 46.34
C LYS A 8 44.63 19.06 47.17
N ASN A 9 45.66 18.20 47.14
CA ASN A 9 45.78 17.04 48.01
C ASN A 9 46.62 17.33 49.27
N LYS A 10 47.15 18.56 49.42
CA LYS A 10 47.97 19.03 50.53
C LYS A 10 49.17 18.09 50.86
N GLY A 11 49.70 17.41 49.84
CA GLY A 11 50.86 16.56 49.91
C GLY A 11 50.61 15.10 50.32
N GLY A 12 49.38 14.73 50.66
CA GLY A 12 49.03 13.32 51.00
C GLY A 12 48.59 12.56 49.74
N GLU A 13 48.88 11.26 49.71
CA GLU A 13 48.37 10.38 48.65
C GLU A 13 46.84 10.18 48.78
N ILE A 14 46.07 10.23 47.67
CA ILE A 14 44.65 9.95 47.69
C ILE A 14 44.46 8.43 47.76
N THR A 15 43.90 7.97 48.86
CA THR A 15 43.66 6.54 49.15
C THR A 15 42.28 6.07 48.67
N ALA A 16 41.29 6.98 48.59
CA ALA A 16 39.96 6.72 48.00
C ALA A 16 39.34 7.99 47.47
N CYS A 17 38.52 7.87 46.43
CA CYS A 17 37.73 8.95 45.89
C CYS A 17 36.44 8.41 45.20
N GLY A 18 35.52 9.29 44.96
CA GLY A 18 34.26 8.95 44.32
C GLY A 18 33.17 10.01 44.52
N PHE A 19 31.96 9.56 44.54
CA PHE A 19 30.78 10.41 44.72
C PHE A 19 29.83 9.77 45.71
N TYR A 20 29.16 10.60 46.50
CA TYR A 20 27.91 10.27 47.20
C TYR A 20 26.75 10.95 46.51
N TYR A 21 25.61 10.26 46.38
CA TYR A 21 24.42 10.86 45.83
C TYR A 21 23.15 10.43 46.61
N SER A 22 22.16 11.30 46.58
CA SER A 22 20.90 11.12 47.28
C SER A 22 19.73 11.78 46.52
N THR A 23 18.51 11.27 46.73
CA THR A 23 17.27 11.90 46.28
C THR A 23 16.58 12.70 47.38
N VAL A 24 17.02 12.54 48.64
CA VAL A 24 16.39 13.10 49.85
C VAL A 24 17.31 14.03 50.62
N HIS A 25 18.63 13.77 50.65
CA HIS A 25 19.60 14.63 51.27
C HIS A 25 20.21 15.60 50.26
N ASP A 26 20.04 16.87 50.49
CA ASP A 26 20.57 17.95 49.66
C ASP A 26 22.10 18.15 49.76
N THR A 27 22.73 17.55 50.78
CA THR A 27 24.17 17.53 51.03
C THR A 27 24.68 16.09 51.26
N PRO A 28 24.75 15.26 50.20
CA PRO A 28 25.10 13.84 50.33
C PRO A 28 26.44 13.60 51.05
N ASP A 29 26.47 12.56 51.89
CA ASP A 29 27.65 12.14 52.67
C ASP A 29 27.79 10.61 52.71
N SER A 30 28.59 10.09 53.65
CA SER A 30 28.88 8.66 53.80
C SER A 30 27.69 7.78 54.20
N GLN A 31 26.51 8.35 54.47
CA GLN A 31 25.28 7.62 54.77
C GLN A 31 24.40 7.42 53.49
N ASP A 32 24.77 8.10 52.41
CA ASP A 32 24.07 8.03 51.13
C ASP A 32 24.68 7.02 50.16
N VAL A 33 24.15 6.90 48.97
CA VAL A 33 24.64 5.95 47.95
C VAL A 33 26.02 6.37 47.47
N GLN A 34 27.01 5.45 47.66
CA GLN A 34 28.37 5.65 47.25
C GLN A 34 28.68 5.08 45.87
N VAL A 35 29.36 5.84 45.04
CA VAL A 35 30.00 5.37 43.82
C VAL A 35 31.50 5.64 43.90
N SER A 36 32.27 4.56 44.08
CA SER A 36 33.72 4.64 44.11
C SER A 36 34.28 4.90 42.71
N SER A 37 35.39 5.63 42.66
CA SER A 37 36.08 5.97 41.42
C SER A 37 37.58 5.74 41.58
N SER A 38 38.30 5.72 40.47
CA SER A 38 39.73 5.85 40.40
C SER A 38 40.08 7.26 39.95
N THR A 39 41.22 7.76 40.40
CA THR A 39 41.77 9.02 39.90
C THR A 39 42.53 8.80 38.59
N ALA A 40 42.31 9.70 37.63
CA ALA A 40 43.17 9.86 36.45
C ALA A 40 43.81 11.24 36.56
N GLY A 41 45.00 11.31 37.15
CA GLY A 41 45.58 12.57 37.58
C GLY A 41 44.78 13.21 38.71
N ASN A 42 44.28 14.43 38.51
CA ASN A 42 43.45 15.14 39.47
C ASN A 42 41.94 14.98 39.18
N ALA A 43 41.55 14.21 38.19
CA ALA A 43 40.14 14.00 37.85
C ALA A 43 39.55 12.75 38.53
N VAL A 44 38.36 12.89 39.10
CA VAL A 44 37.54 11.82 39.65
C VAL A 44 36.35 11.67 38.69
N THR A 45 36.14 10.48 38.11
CA THR A 45 35.05 10.24 37.16
C THR A 45 34.28 8.99 37.54
N ALA A 46 32.98 9.02 37.36
CA ALA A 46 32.11 7.87 37.56
C ALA A 46 30.92 7.87 36.58
N ASN A 47 30.35 6.69 36.38
CA ASN A 47 29.06 6.54 35.69
C ASN A 47 27.98 6.18 36.72
N LEU A 48 26.93 6.97 36.77
CA LEU A 48 25.73 6.64 37.53
C LEU A 48 24.83 5.79 36.67
N THR A 49 24.39 4.65 37.19
CA THR A 49 23.47 3.71 36.58
C THR A 49 22.34 3.38 37.53
N GLY A 50 21.19 2.88 36.99
CA GLY A 50 20.05 2.50 37.82
C GLY A 50 19.31 3.68 38.47
N LEU A 51 19.45 4.88 37.89
CA LEU A 51 18.72 6.06 38.38
C LEU A 51 17.24 5.97 37.99
N GLU A 52 16.35 6.42 38.90
CA GLU A 52 14.92 6.53 38.63
C GLU A 52 14.61 7.68 37.67
N GLU A 53 13.59 7.51 36.85
CA GLU A 53 13.13 8.49 35.88
C GLU A 53 12.48 9.71 36.56
N GLY A 54 12.71 10.91 36.02
CA GLY A 54 12.08 12.14 36.47
C GLY A 54 12.45 12.55 37.91
N GLN A 55 13.48 11.93 38.48
CA GLN A 55 13.91 12.13 39.84
C GLN A 55 15.03 13.18 39.93
N THR A 56 15.00 14.02 40.95
CA THR A 56 16.06 14.97 41.28
C THR A 56 17.09 14.27 42.13
N TYR A 57 18.39 14.40 41.79
CA TYR A 57 19.51 13.88 42.50
C TYR A 57 20.45 15.00 42.94
N TYR A 58 20.86 14.95 44.19
CA TYR A 58 21.95 15.71 44.76
C TYR A 58 23.20 14.84 44.72
N ILE A 59 24.35 15.39 44.31
CA ILE A 59 25.56 14.62 44.19
C ILE A 59 26.76 15.45 44.69
N ARG A 60 27.70 14.78 45.33
CA ARG A 60 28.86 15.41 45.93
C ARG A 60 30.07 14.51 45.79
N ALA A 61 31.17 15.07 45.28
CA ALA A 61 32.43 14.33 45.20
C ALA A 61 33.07 14.23 46.60
N TYR A 62 33.81 13.16 46.81
CA TYR A 62 34.65 12.99 47.99
C TYR A 62 36.06 12.52 47.60
N ALA A 63 37.04 12.86 48.44
CA ALA A 63 38.38 12.32 48.37
C ALA A 63 38.92 12.07 49.79
N VAL A 64 39.71 11.01 49.95
CA VAL A 64 40.28 10.57 51.23
C VAL A 64 41.80 10.51 51.09
N ASN A 65 42.51 11.03 52.08
CA ASN A 65 43.94 10.81 52.26
C ASN A 65 44.22 10.48 53.73
N GLU A 66 45.50 10.39 54.17
CA GLU A 66 45.86 10.11 55.52
C GLU A 66 45.40 11.11 56.59
N ALA A 67 45.06 12.36 56.13
CA ALA A 67 44.55 13.40 57.04
C ALA A 67 43.02 13.32 57.22
N GLY A 68 42.28 12.49 56.39
CA GLY A 68 40.86 12.30 56.47
C GLY A 68 40.13 12.48 55.16
N MET A 69 38.81 12.58 55.24
CA MET A 69 37.91 12.75 54.13
C MET A 69 37.55 14.23 53.90
N SER A 70 37.48 14.62 52.63
CA SER A 70 37.05 15.95 52.21
C SER A 70 35.97 15.82 51.15
N TYR A 71 35.03 16.76 51.11
CA TYR A 71 33.92 16.81 50.18
C TYR A 71 34.02 18.04 49.28
N GLY A 72 33.59 17.87 48.03
CA GLY A 72 33.41 18.98 47.08
C GLY A 72 32.04 19.70 47.27
N ASP A 73 31.75 20.60 46.38
CA ASP A 73 30.44 21.26 46.31
C ASP A 73 29.34 20.26 45.84
N VAL A 74 28.11 20.55 46.23
CA VAL A 74 26.95 19.77 45.77
C VAL A 74 26.56 20.20 44.38
N ALA A 75 26.42 19.24 43.49
CA ALA A 75 25.76 19.44 42.19
C ALA A 75 24.37 18.79 42.21
N VAL A 76 23.45 19.38 41.46
CA VAL A 76 22.08 18.90 41.37
C VAL A 76 21.75 18.65 39.89
N PHE A 77 21.13 17.52 39.61
CA PHE A 77 20.58 17.22 38.29
C PHE A 77 19.26 16.47 38.42
N ARG A 78 18.48 16.48 37.34
CA ARG A 78 17.23 15.71 37.24
C ARG A 78 17.31 14.77 36.08
N THR A 79 16.92 13.52 36.29
CA THR A 79 16.75 12.53 35.21
C THR A 79 15.54 12.88 34.37
N VAL A 80 15.61 12.57 33.08
CA VAL A 80 14.49 12.76 32.18
C VAL A 80 13.46 11.66 32.40
N ALA A 81 12.17 12.01 32.53
CA ALA A 81 11.10 11.03 32.55
C ALA A 81 10.82 10.55 31.11
N VAL A 82 10.80 9.24 30.93
CA VAL A 82 10.35 8.64 29.66
C VAL A 82 8.82 8.67 29.65
N THR A 83 8.25 9.17 28.56
CA THR A 83 6.82 9.18 28.28
C THR A 83 6.53 8.27 27.10
N LEU A 84 5.25 7.97 26.86
CA LEU A 84 4.85 7.24 25.66
C LEU A 84 5.24 8.00 24.40
N PRO A 85 5.55 7.32 23.29
CA PRO A 85 5.76 7.96 22.00
C PRO A 85 4.52 8.75 21.55
N VAL A 86 4.70 9.69 20.66
CA VAL A 86 3.59 10.35 19.94
C VAL A 86 3.69 9.98 18.47
N VAL A 87 2.62 9.38 17.95
CA VAL A 87 2.55 8.84 16.59
C VAL A 87 1.42 9.50 15.82
N LYS A 88 1.68 9.80 14.57
CA LYS A 88 0.71 10.35 13.63
C LYS A 88 0.54 9.42 12.44
N MET A 89 -0.71 9.11 12.09
CA MET A 89 -1.07 8.59 10.78
C MET A 89 -1.06 9.76 9.80
N ASN A 90 -0.36 9.62 8.67
CA ASN A 90 -0.32 10.64 7.63
C ASN A 90 -1.34 10.30 6.54
N GLU A 91 -0.93 10.30 5.29
CA GLU A 91 -1.80 9.99 4.16
C GLU A 91 -1.87 8.48 3.89
N ILE A 92 -2.93 8.08 3.20
CA ILE A 92 -3.10 6.76 2.60
C ILE A 92 -3.23 6.97 1.09
N THR A 93 -2.34 6.37 0.31
CA THR A 93 -2.27 6.57 -1.15
C THR A 93 -2.31 5.26 -1.90
N ASN A 94 -2.36 5.30 -3.24
CA ASN A 94 -2.33 4.13 -4.11
C ASN A 94 -3.34 3.05 -3.70
N VAL A 95 -4.55 3.47 -3.32
CA VAL A 95 -5.63 2.55 -2.96
C VAL A 95 -6.15 1.87 -4.22
N THR A 96 -5.99 0.54 -4.27
CA THR A 96 -6.47 -0.33 -5.34
C THR A 96 -7.52 -1.31 -4.80
N PRO A 97 -8.04 -2.24 -5.60
CA PRO A 97 -8.90 -3.29 -5.07
C PRO A 97 -8.27 -4.21 -4.04
N SER A 98 -6.94 -4.34 -4.05
CA SER A 98 -6.22 -5.31 -3.21
C SER A 98 -5.03 -4.75 -2.44
N SER A 99 -4.78 -3.43 -2.51
CA SER A 99 -3.63 -2.80 -1.86
C SER A 99 -3.88 -1.35 -1.49
N ALA A 100 -3.02 -0.82 -0.61
CA ALA A 100 -2.91 0.60 -0.28
C ALA A 100 -1.48 0.90 0.20
N LYS A 101 -1.03 2.15 0.12
CA LYS A 101 0.24 2.58 0.71
C LYS A 101 -0.03 3.49 1.90
N LEU A 102 0.49 3.09 3.07
CA LEU A 102 0.32 3.77 4.35
C LEU A 102 1.55 4.60 4.67
N TYR A 103 1.36 5.75 5.30
CA TYR A 103 2.43 6.62 5.78
C TYR A 103 2.16 7.02 7.24
N GLY A 104 3.20 7.00 8.06
CA GLY A 104 3.15 7.37 9.46
C GLY A 104 4.40 8.11 9.88
N THR A 105 4.35 8.79 11.02
CA THR A 105 5.47 9.52 11.60
C THR A 105 5.44 9.38 13.12
N VAL A 106 6.58 9.07 13.72
CA VAL A 106 6.81 9.25 15.16
C VAL A 106 7.19 10.72 15.37
N THR A 107 6.30 11.51 15.94
CA THR A 107 6.52 12.95 16.17
C THR A 107 7.28 13.22 17.47
N SER A 108 7.31 12.24 18.37
CA SER A 108 8.12 12.26 19.59
C SER A 108 8.39 10.83 20.04
N ALA A 109 9.63 10.53 20.39
CA ALA A 109 10.01 9.26 21.00
C ALA A 109 9.66 9.18 22.51
N GLY A 110 9.17 10.27 23.13
CA GLY A 110 8.89 10.34 24.54
C GLY A 110 10.14 10.34 25.43
N SER A 111 11.27 10.82 24.91
CA SER A 111 12.61 10.78 25.55
C SER A 111 13.16 9.36 25.78
N GLY A 112 12.49 8.33 25.23
CA GLY A 112 12.94 6.95 25.23
C GLY A 112 13.46 6.51 23.87
N ILE A 113 13.76 5.21 23.74
CA ILE A 113 14.19 4.59 22.48
C ILE A 113 13.00 3.90 21.83
N ILE A 114 12.77 4.14 20.55
CA ILE A 114 11.73 3.42 19.81
C ILE A 114 12.23 2.00 19.51
N HIS A 115 11.61 1.01 20.14
CA HIS A 115 11.92 -0.41 19.95
C HIS A 115 11.20 -0.99 18.75
N ARG A 116 9.93 -0.59 18.54
CA ARG A 116 9.09 -1.03 17.42
C ARG A 116 8.19 0.08 16.92
N LYS A 117 7.89 0.08 15.63
CA LYS A 117 6.85 0.91 15.02
C LYS A 117 6.28 0.25 13.78
N GLY A 118 5.08 0.65 13.39
CA GLY A 118 4.40 0.10 12.23
C GLY A 118 2.95 0.52 12.13
N PHE A 119 2.13 -0.36 11.55
CA PHE A 119 0.71 -0.14 11.36
C PHE A 119 -0.10 -1.36 11.82
N CYS A 120 -1.30 -1.10 12.32
CA CYS A 120 -2.34 -2.09 12.55
C CYS A 120 -3.54 -1.74 11.68
N TRP A 121 -4.25 -2.75 11.14
CA TRP A 121 -5.45 -2.54 10.33
C TRP A 121 -6.48 -3.63 10.54
N SER A 122 -7.74 -3.27 10.31
CA SER A 122 -8.87 -4.19 10.40
C SER A 122 -9.99 -3.72 9.46
N ASN A 123 -10.79 -4.65 8.98
CA ASN A 123 -12.03 -4.33 8.27
C ASN A 123 -13.28 -4.48 9.14
N THR A 124 -13.11 -4.85 10.41
CA THR A 124 -14.19 -5.06 11.38
C THR A 124 -14.04 -4.21 12.64
N GLN A 125 -12.80 -3.96 13.08
CA GLN A 125 -12.49 -3.18 14.27
C GLN A 125 -12.16 -1.74 13.88
N THR A 126 -12.90 -0.79 14.44
CA THR A 126 -12.71 0.65 14.17
C THR A 126 -11.47 1.26 14.84
N SER A 127 -10.87 0.55 15.79
CA SER A 127 -9.65 0.95 16.49
C SER A 127 -8.69 -0.24 16.58
N PRO A 128 -8.04 -0.62 15.47
CA PRO A 128 -7.18 -1.80 15.44
C PRO A 128 -5.98 -1.66 16.39
N LEU A 129 -5.60 -2.79 17.01
CA LEU A 129 -4.53 -2.88 18.00
C LEU A 129 -3.50 -3.94 17.64
N LEU A 130 -2.24 -3.68 17.99
CA LEU A 130 -1.15 -4.64 17.85
C LEU A 130 -1.42 -5.90 18.66
N GLY A 131 -1.26 -7.08 18.02
CA GLY A 131 -1.47 -8.39 18.64
C GLY A 131 -2.94 -8.85 18.69
N GLN A 132 -3.90 -8.00 18.33
CA GLN A 132 -5.32 -8.34 18.21
C GLN A 132 -5.80 -8.34 16.76
N ASP A 133 -5.28 -7.42 15.95
CA ASP A 133 -5.62 -7.24 14.54
C ASP A 133 -4.40 -7.50 13.65
N ALA A 134 -4.61 -7.46 12.34
CA ALA A 134 -3.51 -7.53 11.40
C ALA A 134 -2.55 -6.35 11.56
N SER A 135 -1.27 -6.60 11.48
CA SER A 135 -0.23 -5.60 11.71
C SER A 135 1.04 -5.86 10.91
N CYS A 136 1.85 -4.83 10.78
CA CYS A 136 3.20 -4.92 10.28
C CYS A 136 4.15 -4.12 11.15
N GLU A 137 5.43 -4.50 11.11
CA GLU A 137 6.52 -3.77 11.71
C GLU A 137 7.41 -3.21 10.61
N VAL A 138 7.94 -2.01 10.83
CA VAL A 138 8.88 -1.33 9.91
C VAL A 138 10.16 -0.97 10.65
N SER A 139 11.24 -0.67 9.92
CA SER A 139 12.50 -0.25 10.50
C SER A 139 12.35 0.98 11.42
N THR A 140 13.06 0.98 12.56
CA THR A 140 13.03 2.05 13.55
C THR A 140 13.95 3.25 13.23
N GLY A 141 14.77 3.18 12.17
CA GLY A 141 15.84 4.14 11.89
C GLY A 141 15.40 5.57 11.58
N GLU A 142 14.24 5.76 10.94
CA GLU A 142 13.75 7.08 10.54
C GLU A 142 12.42 7.39 11.23
N ASP A 143 12.16 8.67 11.56
CA ASP A 143 10.91 9.07 12.19
C ASP A 143 9.70 8.85 11.26
N ALA A 144 9.81 9.24 9.99
CA ALA A 144 8.82 8.99 8.97
C ALA A 144 8.97 7.58 8.39
N TYR A 145 7.86 6.88 8.19
CA TYR A 145 7.84 5.51 7.68
C TYR A 145 6.64 5.22 6.82
N SER A 146 6.75 4.21 5.98
CA SER A 146 5.65 3.78 5.11
C SER A 146 5.58 2.26 4.99
N TYR A 147 4.42 1.76 4.61
CA TYR A 147 4.19 0.35 4.35
C TYR A 147 3.28 0.15 3.14
N ALA A 148 3.65 -0.78 2.26
CA ALA A 148 2.81 -1.21 1.15
C ALA A 148 1.91 -2.35 1.62
N LEU A 149 0.67 -2.03 1.96
CA LEU A 149 -0.33 -2.99 2.39
C LEU A 149 -0.92 -3.71 1.18
N THR A 150 -0.92 -5.03 1.18
CA THR A 150 -1.40 -5.89 0.10
C THR A 150 -2.33 -6.98 0.63
N GLY A 151 -2.99 -7.72 -0.27
CA GLY A 151 -3.90 -8.82 0.12
C GLY A 151 -5.23 -8.35 0.68
N LEU A 152 -5.65 -7.13 0.36
CA LEU A 152 -6.93 -6.58 0.79
C LEU A 152 -8.08 -7.15 -0.04
N SER A 153 -9.28 -7.18 0.54
CA SER A 153 -10.53 -7.47 -0.16
C SER A 153 -11.05 -6.24 -0.88
N GLY A 154 -11.55 -6.39 -2.11
CA GLY A 154 -12.15 -5.30 -2.87
C GLY A 154 -13.48 -4.81 -2.28
N LYS A 155 -13.87 -3.57 -2.57
CA LYS A 155 -15.07 -2.89 -2.04
C LYS A 155 -15.19 -2.93 -0.51
N THR A 156 -14.07 -3.00 0.20
CA THR A 156 -14.03 -3.21 1.65
C THR A 156 -13.48 -1.98 2.34
N LYS A 157 -14.14 -1.54 3.40
CA LYS A 157 -13.68 -0.46 4.26
C LYS A 157 -12.66 -1.01 5.26
N TYR A 158 -11.54 -0.32 5.42
CA TYR A 158 -10.48 -0.62 6.37
C TYR A 158 -10.23 0.54 7.31
N TYR A 159 -9.94 0.21 8.55
CA TYR A 159 -9.49 1.11 9.61
C TYR A 159 -8.03 0.86 9.88
N VAL A 160 -7.23 1.90 10.01
CA VAL A 160 -5.76 1.81 10.16
C VAL A 160 -5.30 2.73 11.25
N ARG A 161 -4.34 2.27 12.05
CA ARG A 161 -3.60 3.09 13.00
C ARG A 161 -2.10 2.86 12.85
N ALA A 162 -1.35 3.93 12.92
CA ALA A 162 0.09 3.85 13.14
C ALA A 162 0.37 3.58 14.62
N TYR A 163 1.44 2.86 14.93
CA TYR A 163 1.88 2.63 16.31
C TYR A 163 3.40 2.81 16.46
N ALA A 164 3.82 3.11 17.68
CA ALA A 164 5.22 3.03 18.11
C ALA A 164 5.30 2.61 19.58
N GLU A 165 6.38 1.95 19.94
CA GLU A 165 6.66 1.44 21.28
C GLU A 165 8.04 1.88 21.75
N ASN A 166 8.12 2.37 22.98
CA ASN A 166 9.34 2.59 23.72
C ASN A 166 9.30 1.83 25.05
N GLU A 167 10.25 2.08 25.94
CA GLU A 167 10.35 1.46 27.28
C GLU A 167 9.11 1.68 28.14
N LYS A 168 8.34 2.77 27.87
CA LYS A 168 7.13 3.13 28.62
C LYS A 168 5.90 2.36 28.14
N GLY A 169 5.92 1.92 26.88
CA GLY A 169 4.83 1.17 26.27
C GLY A 169 4.50 1.60 24.84
N ILE A 170 3.33 1.15 24.38
CA ILE A 170 2.84 1.37 23.02
C ILE A 170 1.88 2.56 22.97
N SER A 171 2.03 3.39 21.97
CA SER A 171 1.03 4.39 21.61
C SER A 171 0.56 4.25 20.17
N TYR A 172 -0.61 4.78 19.89
CA TYR A 172 -1.28 4.69 18.60
C TYR A 172 -1.71 6.08 18.11
N SER A 173 -1.72 6.25 16.80
CA SER A 173 -2.35 7.42 16.18
C SER A 173 -3.87 7.40 16.32
N GLU A 174 -4.52 8.51 15.95
CA GLU A 174 -5.94 8.49 15.58
C GLU A 174 -6.15 7.46 14.45
N THR A 175 -7.38 6.91 14.41
CA THR A 175 -7.74 5.97 13.34
C THR A 175 -7.97 6.72 12.03
N ALA A 176 -7.30 6.28 10.98
CA ALA A 176 -7.62 6.64 9.61
C ALA A 176 -8.43 5.53 8.95
N GLU A 177 -9.22 5.88 7.95
CA GLU A 177 -10.03 4.92 7.20
C GLU A 177 -9.88 5.11 5.70
N PHE A 178 -10.01 4.02 4.95
CA PHE A 178 -10.09 4.02 3.50
C PHE A 178 -10.97 2.89 3.00
N GLN A 179 -11.42 2.98 1.75
CA GLN A 179 -12.17 1.92 1.08
C GLN A 179 -11.44 1.48 -0.18
N THR A 180 -11.24 0.17 -0.32
CA THR A 180 -10.67 -0.41 -1.54
C THR A 180 -11.62 -0.31 -2.72
N GLY A 181 -11.08 -0.21 -3.93
CA GLY A 181 -11.85 -0.24 -5.18
C GLY A 181 -12.54 -1.58 -5.43
N SER A 182 -13.34 -1.65 -6.49
CA SER A 182 -13.85 -2.93 -7.01
C SER A 182 -12.71 -3.73 -7.61
N ALA A 183 -12.70 -5.05 -7.40
CA ALA A 183 -11.86 -5.93 -8.20
C ALA A 183 -12.27 -5.80 -9.68
N ALA A 184 -11.29 -5.82 -10.57
CA ALA A 184 -11.56 -5.89 -11.99
C ALA A 184 -12.18 -7.25 -12.35
N VAL A 185 -13.05 -7.23 -13.35
CA VAL A 185 -13.69 -8.43 -13.89
C VAL A 185 -13.69 -8.33 -15.42
N ILE A 186 -14.02 -9.42 -16.11
CA ILE A 186 -14.20 -9.40 -17.58
C ILE A 186 -15.29 -8.39 -17.97
N PRO A 187 -15.25 -7.82 -19.19
CA PRO A 187 -16.26 -6.89 -19.69
C PRO A 187 -17.67 -7.50 -19.68
N THR A 188 -18.70 -6.66 -19.74
CA THR A 188 -20.09 -7.08 -20.00
C THR A 188 -20.58 -6.44 -21.28
N LEU A 189 -21.35 -7.23 -22.06
CA LEU A 189 -21.83 -6.85 -23.38
C LEU A 189 -23.35 -6.76 -23.41
N GLY A 190 -23.87 -5.80 -24.14
CA GLY A 190 -25.27 -5.73 -24.54
C GLY A 190 -25.58 -6.67 -25.67
N GLY A 191 -26.86 -6.69 -26.07
CA GLY A 191 -27.35 -7.49 -27.22
C GLY A 191 -26.68 -7.07 -28.51
N THR A 192 -26.49 -8.03 -29.43
CA THR A 192 -26.06 -7.78 -30.81
C THR A 192 -27.30 -7.59 -31.70
N THR A 193 -27.31 -6.54 -32.51
CA THR A 193 -28.34 -6.30 -33.53
C THR A 193 -27.72 -6.44 -34.91
N VAL A 194 -28.38 -7.17 -35.82
CA VAL A 194 -27.97 -7.31 -37.23
C VAL A 194 -29.01 -6.64 -38.10
N SER A 195 -28.54 -5.80 -39.01
CA SER A 195 -29.35 -5.02 -39.95
C SER A 195 -28.69 -4.91 -41.30
N GLU A 196 -29.34 -4.26 -42.27
CA GLU A 196 -28.78 -4.05 -43.60
C GLU A 196 -28.23 -5.36 -44.21
N ILE A 197 -29.00 -6.46 -44.04
CA ILE A 197 -28.62 -7.78 -44.53
C ILE A 197 -28.78 -7.83 -46.04
N GLY A 198 -27.67 -8.01 -46.75
CA GLY A 198 -27.57 -8.21 -48.18
C GLY A 198 -27.31 -9.66 -48.54
N GLU A 199 -26.92 -9.88 -49.81
CA GLU A 199 -26.54 -11.19 -50.33
C GLU A 199 -25.18 -11.65 -49.71
N THR A 200 -24.21 -10.76 -49.59
CA THR A 200 -22.83 -11.06 -49.16
C THR A 200 -22.35 -10.18 -48.02
N SER A 201 -23.23 -9.39 -47.41
CA SER A 201 -22.87 -8.49 -46.31
C SER A 201 -24.00 -8.30 -45.30
N ALA A 202 -23.67 -7.88 -44.09
CA ALA A 202 -24.58 -7.48 -43.04
C ALA A 202 -23.93 -6.46 -42.12
N LYS A 203 -24.72 -5.56 -41.54
CA LYS A 203 -24.23 -4.64 -40.51
C LYS A 203 -24.58 -5.15 -39.13
N ALA A 204 -23.60 -5.19 -38.23
CA ALA A 204 -23.78 -5.59 -36.85
C ALA A 204 -23.44 -4.43 -35.90
N VAL A 205 -24.26 -4.30 -34.82
CA VAL A 205 -24.07 -3.31 -33.77
C VAL A 205 -24.24 -3.98 -32.41
N ALA A 206 -23.37 -3.66 -31.46
CA ALA A 206 -23.46 -4.06 -30.06
C ALA A 206 -22.87 -2.97 -29.14
N THR A 207 -22.97 -3.16 -27.84
CA THR A 207 -22.38 -2.24 -26.86
C THR A 207 -21.58 -2.98 -25.79
N VAL A 208 -20.48 -2.41 -25.35
CA VAL A 208 -19.83 -2.76 -24.10
C VAL A 208 -20.56 -2.00 -22.98
N VAL A 209 -21.30 -2.72 -22.15
CA VAL A 209 -22.08 -2.15 -21.04
C VAL A 209 -21.17 -1.75 -19.89
N SER A 210 -20.11 -2.56 -19.63
CA SER A 210 -19.09 -2.27 -18.65
C SER A 210 -17.74 -2.82 -19.15
N ASP A 211 -16.67 -2.07 -18.93
CA ASP A 211 -15.30 -2.51 -19.19
C ASP A 211 -14.75 -3.44 -18.08
N GLY A 212 -15.53 -3.64 -17.01
CA GLY A 212 -15.13 -4.47 -15.86
C GLY A 212 -14.15 -3.80 -14.90
N GLY A 213 -13.92 -2.48 -15.03
CA GLY A 213 -13.00 -1.71 -14.20
C GLY A 213 -11.57 -1.65 -14.75
N ILE A 214 -11.30 -2.23 -15.91
CA ILE A 214 -10.05 -2.12 -16.69
C ILE A 214 -10.44 -1.87 -18.14
N SER A 215 -9.74 -0.94 -18.78
CA SER A 215 -9.99 -0.58 -20.18
C SER A 215 -10.03 -1.79 -21.12
N VAL A 216 -11.01 -1.80 -22.03
CA VAL A 216 -11.14 -2.81 -23.08
C VAL A 216 -9.96 -2.66 -24.06
N SER A 217 -9.22 -3.74 -24.27
CA SER A 217 -8.07 -3.81 -25.18
C SER A 217 -8.43 -4.25 -26.60
N ALA A 218 -9.54 -5.04 -26.74
CA ALA A 218 -10.04 -5.50 -28.04
C ALA A 218 -11.54 -5.71 -27.96
N LYS A 219 -12.26 -5.42 -29.06
CA LYS A 219 -13.69 -5.65 -29.19
C LYS A 219 -14.08 -5.88 -30.65
N GLY A 220 -15.25 -6.48 -30.88
CA GLY A 220 -15.73 -6.79 -32.21
C GLY A 220 -16.80 -7.85 -32.24
N PHE A 221 -16.85 -8.62 -33.33
CA PHE A 221 -17.79 -9.71 -33.54
C PHE A 221 -17.08 -10.99 -33.92
N CYS A 222 -17.58 -12.13 -33.40
CA CYS A 222 -17.26 -13.46 -33.91
C CYS A 222 -18.51 -14.00 -34.59
N TYR A 223 -18.36 -14.55 -35.81
CA TYR A 223 -19.50 -15.12 -36.57
C TYR A 223 -19.06 -16.38 -37.33
N SER A 224 -20.03 -17.25 -37.63
CA SER A 224 -19.81 -18.49 -38.37
C SER A 224 -21.09 -18.99 -38.98
N SER A 225 -21.03 -19.67 -40.14
CA SER A 225 -22.16 -20.40 -40.75
C SER A 225 -22.30 -21.83 -40.21
N THR A 226 -21.27 -22.37 -39.57
CA THR A 226 -21.22 -23.78 -39.14
C THR A 226 -21.15 -23.95 -37.62
N ASN A 227 -20.59 -22.95 -36.91
CA ASN A 227 -20.46 -22.98 -35.45
C ASN A 227 -21.52 -22.09 -34.80
N ASN A 228 -22.43 -22.67 -34.01
CA ASN A 228 -23.49 -21.94 -33.32
C ASN A 228 -23.03 -21.20 -32.05
N GLN A 229 -21.74 -21.33 -31.67
CA GLN A 229 -21.09 -20.61 -30.56
C GLN A 229 -19.73 -20.03 -31.02
N PRO A 230 -19.69 -19.09 -31.99
CA PRO A 230 -18.44 -18.60 -32.56
C PRO A 230 -17.60 -17.89 -31.47
N THR A 231 -16.27 -18.11 -31.49
CA THR A 231 -15.30 -17.50 -30.59
C THR A 231 -14.16 -16.87 -31.39
N LEU A 232 -13.23 -16.20 -30.72
CA LEU A 232 -12.00 -15.69 -31.34
C LEU A 232 -11.16 -16.79 -31.98
N GLU A 233 -11.25 -18.02 -31.46
CA GLU A 233 -10.48 -19.19 -31.92
C GLU A 233 -11.27 -20.06 -32.92
N ALA A 234 -12.60 -19.99 -32.87
CA ALA A 234 -13.50 -20.84 -33.64
C ALA A 234 -14.62 -20.04 -34.31
N GLY A 235 -14.23 -19.15 -35.22
CA GLY A 235 -15.13 -18.30 -35.98
C GLY A 235 -14.36 -17.31 -36.85
N ILE A 236 -15.09 -16.59 -37.71
CA ILE A 236 -14.56 -15.43 -38.41
C ILE A 236 -14.64 -14.24 -37.46
N VAL A 237 -13.56 -13.48 -37.34
CA VAL A 237 -13.44 -12.37 -36.40
C VAL A 237 -13.47 -11.04 -37.15
N PHE A 238 -14.37 -10.16 -36.74
CA PHE A 238 -14.36 -8.75 -37.08
C PHE A 238 -13.88 -7.96 -35.85
N SER A 239 -12.81 -7.16 -36.01
CA SER A 239 -12.27 -6.30 -34.94
C SER A 239 -12.70 -4.85 -35.17
N ASP A 240 -13.25 -4.23 -34.14
CA ASP A 240 -13.60 -2.82 -34.12
C ASP A 240 -12.53 -2.01 -33.38
N ALA A 241 -11.77 -1.22 -34.12
CA ALA A 241 -10.70 -0.37 -33.56
C ALA A 241 -11.22 0.98 -33.02
N SER A 242 -12.53 1.22 -33.05
CA SER A 242 -13.11 2.47 -32.54
C SER A 242 -12.96 2.57 -31.02
N THR A 243 -12.86 3.80 -30.51
CA THR A 243 -12.86 4.09 -29.08
C THR A 243 -14.29 4.14 -28.52
N GLY A 244 -14.44 3.93 -27.21
CA GLY A 244 -15.73 3.97 -26.52
C GLY A 244 -16.47 2.62 -26.47
N GLY A 245 -17.67 2.65 -25.92
CA GLY A 245 -18.48 1.45 -25.62
C GLY A 245 -19.27 0.88 -26.81
N SER A 246 -19.35 1.56 -27.94
CA SER A 246 -20.06 1.04 -29.13
C SER A 246 -19.17 0.07 -29.90
N ILE A 247 -19.77 -0.99 -30.45
CA ILE A 247 -19.15 -1.93 -31.39
C ILE A 247 -19.98 -1.86 -32.66
N THR A 248 -19.36 -1.50 -33.79
CA THR A 248 -20.07 -1.40 -35.09
C THR A 248 -19.20 -2.03 -36.18
N GLY A 249 -19.79 -2.89 -36.99
CA GLY A 249 -19.08 -3.57 -38.06
C GLY A 249 -19.96 -3.86 -39.26
N VAL A 250 -19.35 -3.84 -40.42
CA VAL A 250 -19.92 -4.38 -41.67
C VAL A 250 -19.20 -5.68 -41.97
N LEU A 251 -19.95 -6.78 -41.79
CA LEU A 251 -19.51 -8.12 -42.17
C LEU A 251 -19.54 -8.21 -43.68
N LYS A 252 -18.52 -8.75 -44.29
CA LYS A 252 -18.37 -8.87 -45.74
C LYS A 252 -18.04 -10.29 -46.14
N ASP A 253 -18.09 -10.57 -47.42
CA ASP A 253 -17.73 -11.86 -48.02
C ASP A 253 -18.53 -13.02 -47.42
N LEU A 254 -19.79 -12.76 -47.10
CA LEU A 254 -20.72 -13.78 -46.63
C LEU A 254 -21.24 -14.59 -47.83
N GLU A 255 -21.57 -15.86 -47.61
CA GLU A 255 -22.23 -16.71 -48.60
C GLU A 255 -23.70 -16.30 -48.76
N PRO A 256 -24.22 -16.13 -50.00
CA PRO A 256 -25.63 -15.87 -50.23
C PRO A 256 -26.53 -17.01 -49.74
N ASN A 257 -27.72 -16.68 -49.31
CA ASN A 257 -28.73 -17.65 -48.81
C ASN A 257 -28.23 -18.57 -47.71
N ALA A 258 -27.27 -18.08 -46.87
CA ALA A 258 -26.64 -18.83 -45.80
C ALA A 258 -27.09 -18.29 -44.43
N LYS A 259 -27.24 -19.21 -43.47
CA LYS A 259 -27.49 -18.88 -42.06
C LYS A 259 -26.17 -18.64 -41.35
N TYR A 260 -26.13 -17.58 -40.55
CA TYR A 260 -24.99 -17.24 -39.72
C TYR A 260 -25.38 -17.09 -38.24
N TYR A 261 -24.46 -17.48 -37.36
CA TYR A 261 -24.47 -17.22 -35.93
C TYR A 261 -23.44 -16.12 -35.64
N ILE A 262 -23.82 -15.12 -34.87
CA ILE A 262 -22.98 -13.98 -34.52
C ILE A 262 -23.11 -13.61 -33.06
N ARG A 263 -22.03 -13.21 -32.45
CA ARG A 263 -22.04 -12.55 -31.14
C ARG A 263 -20.89 -11.53 -31.04
N ALA A 264 -21.10 -10.49 -30.22
CA ALA A 264 -20.06 -9.54 -29.89
C ALA A 264 -19.05 -10.17 -28.94
N TYR A 265 -17.82 -9.66 -28.95
CA TYR A 265 -16.81 -9.93 -27.94
C TYR A 265 -16.17 -8.63 -27.44
N ALA A 266 -15.65 -8.63 -26.20
CA ALA A 266 -14.76 -7.61 -25.67
C ALA A 266 -13.76 -8.24 -24.72
N THR A 267 -12.52 -7.78 -24.79
CA THR A 267 -11.37 -8.30 -23.99
C THR A 267 -10.80 -7.17 -23.17
N ASN A 268 -10.49 -7.45 -21.91
CA ASN A 268 -9.66 -6.61 -21.03
C ASN A 268 -8.55 -7.44 -20.39
N GLY A 269 -7.83 -6.90 -19.40
CA GLY A 269 -6.76 -7.61 -18.70
C GLY A 269 -7.19 -8.86 -17.92
N GLU A 270 -8.49 -9.00 -17.60
CA GLU A 270 -9.05 -10.15 -16.88
C GLU A 270 -9.54 -11.27 -17.81
N GLY A 271 -9.71 -10.97 -19.10
CA GLY A 271 -10.14 -11.95 -20.11
C GLY A 271 -11.13 -11.42 -21.12
N THR A 272 -11.69 -12.35 -21.91
CA THR A 272 -12.67 -12.09 -22.98
C THR A 272 -14.06 -12.47 -22.55
N ALA A 273 -14.98 -11.54 -22.70
CA ALA A 273 -16.42 -11.78 -22.59
C ALA A 273 -17.03 -11.90 -23.99
N TYR A 274 -18.07 -12.74 -24.09
CA TYR A 274 -18.87 -12.91 -25.29
C TYR A 274 -20.33 -12.57 -24.99
N GLY A 275 -20.99 -11.86 -25.93
CA GLY A 275 -22.40 -11.59 -25.88
C GLY A 275 -23.29 -12.79 -26.20
N VAL A 276 -24.57 -12.58 -26.11
CA VAL A 276 -25.57 -13.58 -26.55
C VAL A 276 -25.44 -13.81 -28.06
N VAL A 277 -25.57 -15.08 -28.48
CA VAL A 277 -25.57 -15.44 -29.90
C VAL A 277 -26.87 -15.01 -30.55
N ASN A 278 -26.75 -14.34 -31.67
CA ASN A 278 -27.86 -14.02 -32.56
C ASN A 278 -27.71 -14.78 -33.86
N GLU A 279 -28.81 -14.99 -34.55
CA GLU A 279 -28.87 -15.64 -35.87
C GLU A 279 -29.37 -14.65 -36.91
N PHE A 280 -28.81 -14.74 -38.12
CA PHE A 280 -29.34 -14.06 -39.29
C PHE A 280 -29.11 -14.90 -40.54
N SER A 281 -29.84 -14.62 -41.62
CA SER A 281 -29.62 -15.26 -42.91
C SER A 281 -29.42 -14.18 -43.98
N THR A 282 -28.40 -14.37 -44.83
CA THR A 282 -28.13 -13.52 -45.97
C THR A 282 -29.25 -13.68 -47.03
N GLN A 283 -29.41 -12.65 -47.85
CA GLN A 283 -30.36 -12.69 -48.94
C GLN A 283 -29.94 -13.73 -49.99
N LYS A 284 -30.91 -14.25 -50.71
CA LYS A 284 -30.67 -15.11 -51.87
C LYS A 284 -30.08 -14.28 -53.00
N GLU A 285 -29.10 -14.84 -53.71
CA GLU A 285 -28.55 -14.23 -54.92
C GLU A 285 -29.65 -13.80 -55.88
N SER A 286 -29.62 -12.51 -56.26
CA SER A 286 -30.56 -11.99 -57.21
C SER A 286 -30.21 -12.53 -58.61
N SER A 287 -31.06 -13.40 -59.16
CA SER A 287 -30.92 -13.85 -60.52
C SER A 287 -31.21 -12.68 -61.48
N SER A 288 -30.19 -12.09 -62.08
CA SER A 288 -30.39 -11.21 -63.21
C SER A 288 -30.75 -12.04 -64.43
N THR A 289 -31.83 -11.66 -65.13
CA THR A 289 -32.13 -12.26 -66.47
C THR A 289 -30.92 -12.03 -67.37
N PRO A 290 -30.43 -13.08 -68.09
CA PRO A 290 -29.31 -12.90 -68.98
C PRO A 290 -29.67 -11.87 -70.06
N THR A 291 -28.78 -10.88 -70.24
CA THR A 291 -28.91 -9.91 -71.35
C THR A 291 -28.44 -10.58 -72.63
N VAL A 292 -29.34 -10.89 -73.51
CA VAL A 292 -28.98 -11.43 -74.83
C VAL A 292 -28.59 -10.26 -75.73
N GLY A 293 -27.34 -10.27 -76.21
CA GLY A 293 -26.88 -9.28 -77.18
C GLY A 293 -27.62 -9.42 -78.52
N VAL A 294 -27.70 -8.32 -79.28
CA VAL A 294 -28.32 -8.30 -80.62
C VAL A 294 -27.58 -9.29 -81.53
N THR A 295 -28.30 -10.25 -82.06
CA THR A 295 -27.76 -11.15 -83.11
C THR A 295 -27.67 -10.39 -84.41
N VAL A 296 -26.45 -10.11 -84.86
CA VAL A 296 -26.21 -9.49 -86.18
C VAL A 296 -26.07 -10.60 -87.22
N ILE A 297 -26.94 -10.65 -88.17
CA ILE A 297 -26.79 -11.52 -89.33
C ILE A 297 -25.91 -10.80 -90.35
N ASN A 298 -24.66 -11.21 -90.48
CA ASN A 298 -23.65 -10.52 -91.34
C ASN A 298 -23.78 -10.78 -92.79
N THR A 299 -24.36 -11.85 -93.32
CA THR A 299 -24.62 -12.11 -94.78
C THR A 299 -25.71 -13.16 -94.96
N VAL A 300 -26.63 -12.88 -95.83
CA VAL A 300 -27.51 -13.88 -96.56
C VAL A 300 -27.03 -13.92 -97.97
N THR A 301 -26.34 -14.93 -98.37
CA THR A 301 -26.04 -15.22 -99.78
C THR A 301 -27.10 -16.15 -100.34
N LYS A 302 -27.58 -15.81 -101.62
CA LYS A 302 -28.53 -16.64 -102.35
C LYS A 302 -27.82 -17.88 -102.92
#